data_f49f284fba085ef6d2af49ed36efe926
#
_entry.id   f49f284fba085ef6d2af49ed36efe926
#
_cell.length_a   1.000
_cell.length_b   1.000
_cell.length_c   1.000
_cell.angle_alpha   90.00
_cell.angle_beta   90.00
_cell.angle_gamma   90.00
#
_symmetry.space_group_name_H-M   'P 1'
#
loop_
_entity.id
_entity.type
_entity.pdbx_description
1 polymer ?
#
loop_
_entity_poly.entity_id
_entity_poly.type
_entity_poly.pdbx_seq_one_letter_code
_entity_poly.pdbx_strand_id
1 'polypeptide(L)'
;IIGEHGASVPDEVLSEHELIAAVREVNLSVHRGEIFVIMGLSGSGKSTLVRCMTGLIAPTRGRLLIDGTDLMNISPRDLVEIRRYKMGMVFQSFALLPHRTVLENIAFPLQIKGSSTQDSMQRAKDMVDRVGLDGRENYFPRELSGGQPQRVGIARSLAVEPDIWFLDEPFSALDPLIRKEMQDEFLRLQGVLN
;
A
#
# COMPACT_ATOMS: atom_id res chain seq x y z
N ILE A 1 -21.00 14.65 18.91
CA ILE A 1 -21.08 15.36 17.62
C ILE A 1 -21.71 14.46 16.55
N ILE A 2 -21.10 13.32 16.22
CA ILE A 2 -21.63 12.41 15.18
C ILE A 2 -23.00 11.83 15.58
N GLY A 3 -23.23 11.58 16.87
CA GLY A 3 -24.51 11.12 17.39
C GLY A 3 -25.67 12.13 17.20
N GLU A 4 -25.38 13.42 17.24
CA GLU A 4 -26.35 14.51 17.13
C GLU A 4 -26.62 14.92 15.68
N HIS A 5 -25.58 14.89 14.81
CA HIS A 5 -25.65 15.37 13.42
C HIS A 5 -25.74 14.24 12.37
N GLY A 6 -25.77 12.99 12.80
CA GLY A 6 -25.85 11.86 11.87
C GLY A 6 -24.58 11.62 11.06
N ALA A 7 -24.73 11.24 9.79
CA ALA A 7 -23.59 10.91 8.92
C ALA A 7 -22.89 12.14 8.34
N SER A 8 -23.58 13.25 8.19
CA SER A 8 -23.06 14.50 7.60
C SER A 8 -22.98 15.58 8.67
N VAL A 9 -21.79 15.70 9.29
CA VAL A 9 -21.52 16.77 10.25
C VAL A 9 -21.12 18.03 9.49
N PRO A 10 -21.78 19.20 9.69
CA PRO A 10 -21.40 20.46 9.06
C PRO A 10 -19.96 20.87 9.38
N ASP A 11 -19.30 21.59 8.43
CA ASP A 11 -17.92 22.02 8.61
C ASP A 11 -17.73 22.99 9.76
N GLU A 12 -18.75 23.84 10.02
CA GLU A 12 -18.78 24.77 11.15
C GLU A 12 -18.65 23.99 12.49
N VAL A 13 -19.45 22.93 12.66
CA VAL A 13 -19.43 22.10 13.86
C VAL A 13 -18.11 21.37 14.03
N LEU A 14 -17.51 20.89 12.93
CA LEU A 14 -16.19 20.27 12.99
C LEU A 14 -15.12 21.27 13.42
N SER A 15 -15.17 22.49 12.85
CA SER A 15 -14.23 23.57 13.17
C SER A 15 -14.31 24.01 14.63
N GLU A 16 -15.50 24.12 15.20
CA GLU A 16 -15.73 24.43 16.62
C GLU A 16 -15.08 23.39 17.57
N HIS A 17 -14.91 22.16 17.09
CA HIS A 17 -14.34 21.05 17.85
C HIS A 17 -12.90 20.71 17.41
N GLU A 18 -12.25 21.55 16.61
CA GLU A 18 -10.91 21.33 16.06
C GLU A 18 -10.77 19.99 15.29
N LEU A 19 -11.84 19.54 14.63
CA LEU A 19 -11.90 18.29 13.87
C LEU A 19 -11.86 18.56 12.37
N ILE A 20 -11.28 17.63 11.61
CA ILE A 20 -11.23 17.65 10.16
C ILE A 20 -11.85 16.35 9.63
N ALA A 21 -12.84 16.47 8.75
CA ALA A 21 -13.33 15.30 8.01
C ALA A 21 -12.41 15.03 6.80
N ALA A 22 -11.49 14.11 6.96
CA ALA A 22 -10.52 13.78 5.93
C ALA A 22 -11.15 13.04 4.73
N VAL A 23 -12.22 12.27 4.95
CA VAL A 23 -12.95 11.52 3.92
C VAL A 23 -14.44 11.53 4.28
N ARG A 24 -15.31 11.88 3.32
CA ARG A 24 -16.77 11.92 3.52
C ARG A 24 -17.50 11.24 2.37
N GLU A 25 -18.56 10.51 2.71
CA GLU A 25 -19.59 10.00 1.78
C GLU A 25 -19.02 9.30 0.54
N VAL A 26 -17.88 8.61 0.70
CA VAL A 26 -17.26 7.85 -0.38
C VAL A 26 -17.96 6.51 -0.54
N ASN A 27 -18.50 6.27 -1.73
CA ASN A 27 -19.02 4.98 -2.15
C ASN A 27 -18.25 4.59 -3.43
N LEU A 28 -17.56 3.46 -3.38
CA LEU A 28 -16.83 2.93 -4.53
C LEU A 28 -16.84 1.40 -4.49
N SER A 29 -16.72 0.82 -5.67
CA SER A 29 -16.53 -0.62 -5.84
C SER A 29 -15.38 -0.85 -6.82
N VAL A 30 -14.50 -1.79 -6.50
CA VAL A 30 -13.38 -2.19 -7.37
C VAL A 30 -13.52 -3.67 -7.65
N HIS A 31 -13.46 -4.06 -8.91
CA HIS A 31 -13.63 -5.43 -9.36
C HIS A 31 -12.29 -6.12 -9.61
N ARG A 32 -12.31 -7.45 -9.67
CA ARG A 32 -11.11 -8.24 -9.98
C ARG A 32 -10.55 -7.86 -11.36
N GLY A 33 -9.22 -7.70 -11.45
CA GLY A 33 -8.53 -7.26 -12.64
C GLY A 33 -8.65 -5.76 -12.95
N GLU A 34 -9.39 -5.00 -12.13
CA GLU A 34 -9.58 -3.57 -12.34
C GLU A 34 -8.42 -2.75 -11.76
N ILE A 35 -7.98 -1.72 -12.51
CA ILE A 35 -7.13 -0.64 -12.00
C ILE A 35 -8.03 0.54 -11.67
N PHE A 36 -8.14 0.84 -10.39
CA PHE A 36 -8.91 1.98 -9.90
C PHE A 36 -7.96 3.11 -9.47
N VAL A 37 -8.12 4.29 -10.07
CA VAL A 37 -7.24 5.45 -9.80
C VAL A 37 -7.99 6.50 -9.02
N ILE A 38 -7.45 6.89 -7.85
CA ILE A 38 -7.95 7.97 -7.02
C ILE A 38 -7.11 9.22 -7.30
N MET A 39 -7.74 10.26 -7.85
CA MET A 39 -7.07 11.53 -8.17
C MET A 39 -7.64 12.66 -7.32
N GLY A 40 -6.80 13.66 -7.03
CA GLY A 40 -7.18 14.86 -6.29
C GLY A 40 -5.95 15.64 -5.85
N LEU A 41 -6.17 16.87 -5.39
CA LEU A 41 -5.11 17.74 -4.91
C LEU A 41 -4.40 17.20 -3.66
N SER A 42 -3.23 17.73 -3.35
CA SER A 42 -2.56 17.43 -2.07
C SER A 42 -3.48 17.81 -0.91
N GLY A 43 -3.54 16.96 0.13
CA GLY A 43 -4.44 17.18 1.28
C GLY A 43 -5.91 16.80 1.06
N SER A 44 -6.32 16.32 -0.11
CA SER A 44 -7.73 15.95 -0.38
C SER A 44 -8.20 14.62 0.24
N GLY A 45 -7.40 14.00 1.10
CA GLY A 45 -7.77 12.77 1.80
C GLY A 45 -7.46 11.45 1.08
N LYS A 46 -6.79 11.46 -0.09
CA LYS A 46 -6.46 10.24 -0.87
C LYS A 46 -5.73 9.19 -0.03
N SER A 47 -4.63 9.55 0.61
CA SER A 47 -3.85 8.63 1.45
C SER A 47 -4.66 8.14 2.65
N THR A 48 -5.51 8.99 3.22
CA THR A 48 -6.43 8.60 4.30
C THR A 48 -7.43 7.56 3.81
N LEU A 49 -8.03 7.78 2.63
CA LEU A 49 -8.95 6.82 2.01
C LEU A 49 -8.26 5.48 1.77
N VAL A 50 -7.08 5.46 1.14
CA VAL A 50 -6.30 4.23 0.90
C VAL A 50 -5.99 3.51 2.21
N ARG A 51 -5.60 4.23 3.26
CA ARG A 51 -5.33 3.64 4.58
C ARG A 51 -6.59 3.13 5.28
N CYS A 52 -7.74 3.77 5.05
CA CYS A 52 -9.02 3.21 5.49
C CYS A 52 -9.33 1.91 4.74
N MET A 53 -9.16 1.88 3.41
CA MET A 53 -9.41 0.68 2.60
C MET A 53 -8.53 -0.51 2.98
N THR A 54 -7.32 -0.28 3.49
CA THR A 54 -6.44 -1.33 4.03
C THR A 54 -6.73 -1.68 5.50
N GLY A 55 -7.66 -0.98 6.14
CA GLY A 55 -7.95 -1.12 7.57
C GLY A 55 -6.81 -0.61 8.49
N LEU A 56 -5.81 0.12 7.96
CA LEU A 56 -4.77 0.77 8.76
C LEU A 56 -5.33 1.91 9.62
N ILE A 57 -6.35 2.57 9.10
CA ILE A 57 -7.15 3.57 9.82
C ILE A 57 -8.58 3.07 9.81
N ALA A 58 -9.19 2.91 10.99
CA ALA A 58 -10.59 2.58 11.10
C ALA A 58 -11.43 3.82 10.71
N PRO A 59 -12.32 3.74 9.69
CA PRO A 59 -13.24 4.82 9.41
C PRO A 59 -14.20 5.02 10.58
N THR A 60 -14.60 6.26 10.82
CA THR A 60 -15.53 6.61 11.89
C THR A 60 -16.91 5.97 11.67
N ARG A 61 -17.33 5.83 10.41
CA ARG A 61 -18.59 5.19 9.98
C ARG A 61 -18.44 4.59 8.59
N GLY A 62 -19.36 3.71 8.24
CA GLY A 62 -19.42 3.05 6.94
C GLY A 62 -19.10 1.57 7.01
N ARG A 63 -18.98 0.95 5.85
CA ARG A 63 -18.60 -0.46 5.70
C ARG A 63 -17.43 -0.56 4.73
N LEU A 64 -16.56 -1.48 5.00
CA LEU A 64 -15.41 -1.80 4.14
C LEU A 64 -15.46 -3.29 3.82
N LEU A 65 -15.91 -3.62 2.61
CA LEU A 65 -16.09 -5.00 2.18
C LEU A 65 -14.92 -5.45 1.30
N ILE A 66 -14.33 -6.59 1.64
CA ILE A 66 -13.37 -7.30 0.77
C ILE A 66 -13.87 -8.73 0.60
N ASP A 67 -14.15 -9.13 -0.63
CA ASP A 67 -14.77 -10.42 -0.97
C ASP A 67 -15.99 -10.74 -0.08
N GLY A 68 -16.85 -9.74 0.16
CA GLY A 68 -18.04 -9.87 1.02
C GLY A 68 -17.78 -9.83 2.52
N THR A 69 -16.53 -9.80 2.97
CA THR A 69 -16.18 -9.70 4.39
C THR A 69 -16.09 -8.24 4.82
N ASP A 70 -16.86 -7.82 5.81
CA ASP A 70 -16.81 -6.47 6.36
C ASP A 70 -15.67 -6.32 7.37
N LEU A 71 -14.61 -5.63 6.97
CA LEU A 71 -13.41 -5.44 7.78
C LEU A 71 -13.66 -4.63 9.07
N MET A 72 -14.78 -3.92 9.16
CA MET A 72 -15.14 -3.17 10.37
C MET A 72 -15.73 -4.05 11.46
N ASN A 73 -16.19 -5.26 11.10
CA ASN A 73 -16.90 -6.19 11.99
C ASN A 73 -16.13 -7.51 12.23
N ILE A 74 -14.86 -7.59 11.85
CA ILE A 74 -14.03 -8.76 12.12
C ILE A 74 -13.10 -8.56 13.32
N SER A 75 -12.52 -9.64 13.83
CA SER A 75 -11.56 -9.55 14.92
C SER A 75 -10.24 -8.90 14.43
N PRO A 76 -9.48 -8.25 15.34
CA PRO A 76 -8.16 -7.73 14.99
C PRO A 76 -7.21 -8.80 14.41
N ARG A 77 -7.35 -10.04 14.85
CA ARG A 77 -6.58 -11.19 14.35
C ARG A 77 -6.95 -11.49 12.88
N ASP A 78 -8.23 -11.54 12.56
CA ASP A 78 -8.68 -11.82 11.20
C ASP A 78 -8.30 -10.68 10.25
N LEU A 79 -8.33 -9.42 10.71
CA LEU A 79 -7.87 -8.28 9.94
C LEU A 79 -6.37 -8.38 9.62
N VAL A 80 -5.55 -8.84 10.57
CA VAL A 80 -4.11 -9.11 10.33
C VAL A 80 -3.93 -10.20 9.27
N GLU A 81 -4.72 -11.28 9.33
CA GLU A 81 -4.65 -12.37 8.34
C GLU A 81 -5.06 -11.87 6.93
N ILE A 82 -6.15 -11.10 6.81
CA ILE A 82 -6.55 -10.52 5.53
C ILE A 82 -5.44 -9.62 4.96
N ARG A 83 -4.85 -8.73 5.77
CA ARG A 83 -3.73 -7.89 5.33
C ARG A 83 -2.51 -8.71 4.91
N ARG A 84 -2.19 -9.77 5.67
CA ARG A 84 -1.04 -10.63 5.43
C ARG A 84 -1.15 -11.41 4.13
N TYR A 85 -2.34 -11.92 3.82
CA TYR A 85 -2.53 -12.85 2.72
C TYR A 85 -3.15 -12.25 1.48
N LYS A 86 -3.99 -11.21 1.60
CA LYS A 86 -4.74 -10.64 0.49
C LYS A 86 -4.26 -9.28 0.02
N MET A 87 -3.53 -8.52 0.87
CA MET A 87 -3.20 -7.13 0.57
C MET A 87 -1.70 -6.92 0.39
N GLY A 88 -1.33 -6.21 -0.68
CA GLY A 88 -0.02 -5.59 -0.83
C GLY A 88 -0.14 -4.07 -0.74
N MET A 89 0.82 -3.39 -0.14
CA MET A 89 0.82 -1.94 -0.07
C MET A 89 2.19 -1.35 -0.35
N VAL A 90 2.22 -0.33 -1.20
CA VAL A 90 3.36 0.56 -1.40
C VAL A 90 3.03 1.90 -0.75
N PHE A 91 3.82 2.28 0.24
CA PHE A 91 3.68 3.55 0.94
C PHE A 91 4.42 4.67 0.22
N GLN A 92 3.97 5.91 0.38
CA GLN A 92 4.60 7.10 -0.17
C GLN A 92 6.09 7.23 0.23
N SER A 93 6.45 6.87 1.46
CA SER A 93 7.82 6.87 1.99
C SER A 93 8.54 5.54 1.82
N PHE A 94 7.97 4.60 1.03
CA PHE A 94 8.43 3.22 0.80
C PHE A 94 8.50 2.35 2.06
N ALA A 95 8.57 2.93 3.24
CA ALA A 95 8.61 2.26 4.56
C ALA A 95 9.60 1.08 4.62
N LEU A 96 10.80 1.27 4.04
CA LEU A 96 11.84 0.25 4.09
C LEU A 96 12.40 0.12 5.51
N LEU A 97 12.76 -1.10 5.88
CA LEU A 97 13.40 -1.40 7.15
C LEU A 97 14.89 -1.02 7.05
N PRO A 98 15.34 0.04 7.77
CA PRO A 98 16.67 0.63 7.55
C PRO A 98 17.84 -0.28 7.97
N HIS A 99 17.56 -1.24 8.84
CA HIS A 99 18.51 -2.22 9.37
C HIS A 99 18.56 -3.54 8.57
N ARG A 100 17.80 -3.62 7.47
CA ARG A 100 17.74 -4.78 6.56
C ARG A 100 18.25 -4.39 5.19
N THR A 101 18.90 -5.33 4.52
CA THR A 101 19.34 -5.18 3.13
C THR A 101 18.14 -5.14 2.16
N VAL A 102 18.37 -4.87 0.89
CA VAL A 102 17.37 -4.95 -0.18
C VAL A 102 16.71 -6.32 -0.17
N LEU A 103 17.52 -7.39 -0.24
CA LEU A 103 17.02 -8.76 -0.27
C LEU A 103 16.18 -9.10 0.97
N GLU A 104 16.65 -8.72 2.14
CA GLU A 104 15.96 -8.95 3.41
C GLU A 104 14.66 -8.13 3.53
N ASN A 105 14.62 -6.91 2.99
CA ASN A 105 13.39 -6.11 2.92
C ASN A 105 12.33 -6.79 2.08
N ILE A 106 12.71 -7.36 0.93
CA ILE A 106 11.79 -8.05 0.03
C ILE A 106 11.35 -9.40 0.61
N ALA A 107 12.26 -10.14 1.25
CA ALA A 107 11.97 -11.43 1.87
C ALA A 107 11.07 -11.31 3.13
N PHE A 108 11.11 -10.18 3.82
CA PHE A 108 10.47 -9.99 5.12
C PHE A 108 8.98 -10.35 5.15
N PRO A 109 8.12 -9.86 4.25
CA PRO A 109 6.69 -10.22 4.29
C PRO A 109 6.43 -11.71 4.02
N LEU A 110 7.28 -12.38 3.24
CA LEU A 110 7.19 -13.83 3.01
C LEU A 110 7.47 -14.61 4.30
N GLN A 111 8.49 -14.19 5.06
CA GLN A 111 8.80 -14.78 6.37
C GLN A 111 7.65 -14.57 7.36
N ILE A 112 6.98 -13.40 7.34
CA ILE A 112 5.79 -13.15 8.15
C ILE A 112 4.62 -14.06 7.74
N LYS A 113 4.51 -14.40 6.45
CA LYS A 113 3.53 -15.38 5.95
C LYS A 113 3.84 -16.82 6.40
N GLY A 114 5.03 -17.08 6.92
CA GLY A 114 5.45 -18.40 7.40
C GLY A 114 6.25 -19.20 6.36
N SER A 115 6.68 -18.58 5.26
CA SER A 115 7.58 -19.23 4.30
C SER A 115 8.96 -19.51 4.94
N SER A 116 9.61 -20.59 4.51
CA SER A 116 10.97 -20.87 4.96
C SER A 116 11.93 -19.72 4.61
N THR A 117 13.02 -19.59 5.36
CA THR A 117 14.04 -18.55 5.06
C THR A 117 14.61 -18.75 3.66
N GLN A 118 14.84 -20.00 3.25
CA GLN A 118 15.39 -20.32 1.94
C GLN A 118 14.44 -19.91 0.81
N ASP A 119 13.15 -20.29 0.90
CA ASP A 119 12.14 -19.94 -0.12
C ASP A 119 11.93 -18.43 -0.19
N SER A 120 11.87 -17.77 0.98
CA SER A 120 11.71 -16.32 1.07
C SER A 120 12.87 -15.58 0.40
N MET A 121 14.11 -16.03 0.61
CA MET A 121 15.30 -15.41 -0.01
C MET A 121 15.37 -15.69 -1.50
N GLN A 122 15.03 -16.91 -1.94
CA GLN A 122 14.99 -17.23 -3.37
C GLN A 122 13.94 -16.36 -4.09
N ARG A 123 12.72 -16.29 -3.54
CA ARG A 123 11.66 -15.44 -4.11
C ARG A 123 12.04 -13.97 -4.11
N ALA A 124 12.69 -13.50 -3.04
CA ALA A 124 13.18 -12.11 -2.97
C ALA A 124 14.22 -11.84 -4.06
N LYS A 125 15.11 -12.78 -4.35
CA LYS A 125 16.09 -12.65 -5.42
C LYS A 125 15.43 -12.54 -6.79
N ASP A 126 14.44 -13.38 -7.07
CA ASP A 126 13.66 -13.31 -8.32
C ASP A 126 12.96 -11.94 -8.47
N MET A 127 12.53 -11.33 -7.34
CA MET A 127 11.95 -9.99 -7.36
C MET A 127 12.99 -8.89 -7.58
N VAL A 128 14.21 -9.03 -7.02
CA VAL A 128 15.32 -8.11 -7.29
C VAL A 128 15.60 -8.03 -8.80
N ASP A 129 15.71 -9.19 -9.46
CA ASP A 129 15.93 -9.28 -10.90
C ASP A 129 14.78 -8.60 -11.68
N ARG A 130 13.54 -8.87 -11.29
CA ARG A 130 12.34 -8.31 -11.95
C ARG A 130 12.25 -6.79 -11.90
N VAL A 131 12.73 -6.17 -10.82
CA VAL A 131 12.70 -4.70 -10.66
C VAL A 131 14.01 -4.02 -11.06
N GLY A 132 14.96 -4.77 -11.67
CA GLY A 132 16.23 -4.24 -12.16
C GLY A 132 17.13 -3.71 -11.05
N LEU A 133 17.26 -4.47 -9.96
CA LEU A 133 18.13 -4.18 -8.82
C LEU A 133 19.28 -5.18 -8.66
N ASP A 134 19.63 -5.89 -9.74
CA ASP A 134 20.74 -6.84 -9.77
C ASP A 134 22.04 -6.21 -9.24
N GLY A 135 22.73 -6.94 -8.36
CA GLY A 135 23.95 -6.47 -7.72
C GLY A 135 23.72 -5.50 -6.54
N ARG A 136 22.45 -5.25 -6.16
CA ARG A 136 22.09 -4.41 -5.02
C ARG A 136 21.50 -5.19 -3.84
N GLU A 137 21.48 -6.51 -3.89
CA GLU A 137 20.86 -7.43 -2.93
C GLU A 137 21.30 -7.15 -1.49
N ASN A 138 22.57 -6.86 -1.30
CA ASN A 138 23.21 -6.65 0.01
C ASN A 138 23.28 -5.17 0.43
N TYR A 139 22.74 -4.24 -0.36
CA TYR A 139 22.71 -2.82 -0.04
C TYR A 139 21.65 -2.54 1.01
N PHE A 140 21.95 -1.64 1.92
CA PHE A 140 20.98 -1.08 2.86
C PHE A 140 20.21 0.09 2.22
N PRO A 141 19.01 0.42 2.71
CA PRO A 141 18.22 1.54 2.17
C PRO A 141 18.98 2.87 2.04
N ARG A 142 19.89 3.16 2.97
CA ARG A 142 20.74 4.38 2.96
C ARG A 142 21.77 4.41 1.82
N GLU A 143 22.07 3.28 1.22
CA GLU A 143 23.06 3.14 0.14
C GLU A 143 22.41 3.18 -1.25
N LEU A 144 21.06 3.25 -1.27
CA LEU A 144 20.28 3.32 -2.49
C LEU A 144 20.08 4.78 -2.93
N SER A 145 20.05 5.01 -4.23
CA SER A 145 19.86 6.33 -4.85
C SER A 145 18.70 6.35 -5.83
N GLY A 146 18.20 7.54 -6.15
CA GLY A 146 17.13 7.74 -7.12
C GLY A 146 15.88 6.93 -6.82
N GLY A 147 15.35 6.22 -7.82
CA GLY A 147 14.16 5.38 -7.69
C GLY A 147 14.38 4.00 -7.08
N GLN A 148 15.61 3.64 -6.67
CA GLN A 148 15.92 2.31 -6.15
C GLN A 148 15.14 1.95 -4.86
N PRO A 149 14.99 2.82 -3.85
CA PRO A 149 14.18 2.52 -2.67
C PRO A 149 12.73 2.21 -3.01
N GLN A 150 12.19 2.89 -4.02
CA GLN A 150 10.84 2.64 -4.52
C GLN A 150 10.73 1.26 -5.16
N ARG A 151 11.69 0.87 -6.01
CA ARG A 151 11.74 -0.46 -6.62
C ARG A 151 11.76 -1.56 -5.56
N VAL A 152 12.51 -1.36 -4.47
CA VAL A 152 12.51 -2.28 -3.32
C VAL A 152 11.12 -2.35 -2.68
N GLY A 153 10.45 -1.22 -2.47
CA GLY A 153 9.08 -1.16 -1.91
C GLY A 153 8.06 -1.89 -2.79
N ILE A 154 8.14 -1.70 -4.11
CA ILE A 154 7.33 -2.40 -5.10
C ILE A 154 7.61 -3.91 -5.06
N ALA A 155 8.88 -4.32 -5.18
CA ALA A 155 9.29 -5.72 -5.14
C ALA A 155 8.81 -6.42 -3.85
N ARG A 156 8.98 -5.75 -2.70
CA ARG A 156 8.50 -6.24 -1.40
C ARG A 156 7.00 -6.49 -1.37
N SER A 157 6.23 -5.56 -1.94
CA SER A 157 4.77 -5.67 -1.96
C SER A 157 4.26 -6.72 -2.94
N LEU A 158 4.98 -6.96 -4.04
CA LEU A 158 4.65 -7.98 -5.03
C LEU A 158 5.13 -9.39 -4.66
N ALA A 159 6.18 -9.50 -3.84
CA ALA A 159 6.74 -10.79 -3.45
C ALA A 159 5.70 -11.73 -2.83
N VAL A 160 4.72 -11.17 -2.14
CA VAL A 160 3.64 -11.92 -1.47
C VAL A 160 2.46 -12.29 -2.36
N GLU A 161 2.45 -11.89 -3.65
CA GLU A 161 1.38 -12.12 -4.61
C GLU A 161 0.00 -11.74 -4.04
N PRO A 162 -0.24 -10.46 -3.77
CA PRO A 162 -1.47 -10.02 -3.14
C PRO A 162 -2.65 -10.07 -4.11
N ASP A 163 -3.86 -10.38 -3.62
CA ASP A 163 -5.10 -10.29 -4.40
C ASP A 163 -5.48 -8.83 -4.71
N ILE A 164 -5.12 -7.90 -3.81
CA ILE A 164 -5.39 -6.47 -3.94
C ILE A 164 -4.10 -5.70 -3.66
N TRP A 165 -3.75 -4.80 -4.58
CA TRP A 165 -2.55 -3.99 -4.45
C TRP A 165 -2.88 -2.52 -4.28
N PHE A 166 -2.52 -1.96 -3.14
CA PHE A 166 -2.72 -0.55 -2.79
C PHE A 166 -1.45 0.26 -3.01
N LEU A 167 -1.58 1.40 -3.68
CA LEU A 167 -0.48 2.31 -3.99
C LEU A 167 -0.82 3.70 -3.45
N ASP A 168 -0.12 4.14 -2.40
CA ASP A 168 -0.28 5.46 -1.78
C ASP A 168 0.78 6.42 -2.33
N GLU A 169 0.45 7.15 -3.40
CA GLU A 169 1.32 8.09 -4.09
C GLU A 169 2.73 7.56 -4.41
N PRO A 170 2.85 6.35 -5.00
CA PRO A 170 4.13 5.66 -5.12
C PRO A 170 5.17 6.40 -5.98
N PHE A 171 4.76 7.43 -6.73
CA PHE A 171 5.61 8.18 -7.65
C PHE A 171 5.81 9.66 -7.26
N SER A 172 5.26 10.11 -6.11
CA SER A 172 5.23 11.54 -5.74
C SER A 172 6.61 12.11 -5.42
N ALA A 173 7.50 11.30 -4.84
CA ALA A 173 8.84 11.72 -4.41
C ALA A 173 9.92 11.61 -5.52
N LEU A 174 9.54 11.24 -6.75
CA LEU A 174 10.46 11.06 -7.85
C LEU A 174 10.53 12.29 -8.76
N ASP A 175 11.71 12.54 -9.30
CA ASP A 175 11.87 13.48 -10.41
C ASP A 175 11.10 13.00 -11.67
N PRO A 176 10.80 13.90 -12.63
CA PRO A 176 9.93 13.57 -13.77
C PRO A 176 10.45 12.41 -14.64
N LEU A 177 11.77 12.28 -14.81
CA LEU A 177 12.37 11.24 -15.65
C LEU A 177 12.22 9.87 -14.98
N ILE A 178 12.67 9.75 -13.74
CA ILE A 178 12.56 8.52 -12.94
C ILE A 178 11.09 8.13 -12.72
N ARG A 179 10.21 9.13 -12.54
CA ARG A 179 8.77 8.87 -12.44
C ARG A 179 8.21 8.17 -13.67
N LYS A 180 8.57 8.65 -14.86
CA LYS A 180 8.13 8.05 -16.11
C LYS A 180 8.65 6.61 -16.24
N GLU A 181 9.94 6.39 -16.00
CA GLU A 181 10.52 5.05 -16.02
C GLU A 181 9.80 4.09 -15.06
N MET A 182 9.45 4.58 -13.86
CA MET A 182 8.74 3.76 -12.87
C MET A 182 7.29 3.47 -13.26
N GLN A 183 6.60 4.42 -13.91
CA GLN A 183 5.26 4.20 -14.44
C GLN A 183 5.28 3.15 -15.57
N ASP A 184 6.22 3.24 -16.48
CA ASP A 184 6.39 2.29 -17.57
C ASP A 184 6.72 0.88 -17.02
N GLU A 185 7.59 0.79 -16.02
CA GLU A 185 7.93 -0.45 -15.33
C GLU A 185 6.72 -1.05 -14.57
N PHE A 186 5.92 -0.20 -13.94
CA PHE A 186 4.68 -0.63 -13.27
C PHE A 186 3.70 -1.25 -14.27
N LEU A 187 3.48 -0.61 -15.42
CA LEU A 187 2.61 -1.14 -16.47
C LEU A 187 3.15 -2.47 -17.03
N ARG A 188 4.48 -2.58 -17.19
CA ARG A 188 5.13 -3.83 -17.59
C ARG A 188 4.88 -4.96 -16.58
N LEU A 189 5.08 -4.69 -15.28
CA LEU A 189 4.85 -5.66 -14.22
C LEU A 189 3.39 -6.11 -14.15
N GLN A 190 2.45 -5.18 -14.33
CA GLN A 190 1.02 -5.49 -14.40
C GLN A 190 0.70 -6.43 -15.58
N GLY A 191 1.28 -6.17 -16.77
CA GLY A 191 1.09 -7.03 -17.93
C GLY A 191 1.64 -8.46 -17.76
N VAL A 192 2.56 -8.67 -16.84
CA VAL A 192 3.12 -9.99 -16.49
C VAL A 192 2.30 -10.72 -15.41
N LEU A 193 1.51 -9.97 -14.62
CA LEU A 193 0.68 -10.50 -13.53
C LEU A 193 -0.74 -10.90 -13.99
N ASN A 194 -1.17 -10.47 -15.17
CA ASN A 194 -2.40 -10.85 -15.85
C ASN A 194 -2.14 -11.97 -16.85
#